data_eaf2360e6a0dafab4a3990a7e2c0eabc
#
_entry.id   eaf2360e6a0dafab4a3990a7e2c0eabc
#
_cell.length_a   1.000
_cell.length_b   1.000
_cell.length_c   1.000
_cell.angle_alpha   90.00
_cell.angle_beta   90.00
_cell.angle_gamma   90.00
#
_symmetry.space_group_name_H-M   'P 1'
#
loop_
_entity.id
_entity.type
_entity.pdbx_description
1 polymer ?
#
loop_
_entity_poly.entity_id
_entity_poly.type
_entity_poly.pdbx_seq_one_letter_code
_entity_poly.pdbx_strand_id
1 'polypeptide(L)'
;SPLDPRDGASVAPTRPQPRITKCTHRTLPPAGPAGAHQRDRTPSGIACGLVSEIADAAKRLLLGRPVRSEHLGHTLLPKRVALPVFASDALSSVAYAPDEILLTLALAGLSATMISPWVGLAVVVVLLTVVASYRQNVRAYPAGGGDYEVATVNLGPTAGVGVASALMVDYVLTVAVSISSGAQYAASAIPALRDHEAPFAIGLVVLLTLVNLRGVKESGTFFAIPVYLFMLAIGTTAVVGFFQYVTGNLGPAESAEFELTAESGFDQGLMGIAGAFLVARAFASGCAALTGVEAISNGVPAFRKPKSRNAATTLALLGGISAAMMLSILFLARATGVHYAEDPHAQLSLNGEPLPVDYVQHPVIGQLAETVFSGAPILFYVVSAVTGLILVLAANTAFNGFPVLGSILAKDGYLPRQLHTRGDPLAFSHGINTIAVAAIVLIWAFDAEVTRLIQLYIVGVFVSFTLSQLGMVRHWTRALRTEHQPRERSRMRRSRVVNTVGLGMTGTVLVIVLLTKVTSGAWRACRAGALSS
;
A
#
# COMPACT_ATOMS: atom_id res chain seq x y z
N SER A 1 26.00 -22.65 59.11
CA SER A 1 26.96 -23.64 58.56
C SER A 1 26.43 -24.24 57.28
N PRO A 2 27.28 -24.40 56.29
CA PRO A 2 26.90 -24.39 54.90
C PRO A 2 26.82 -25.79 54.29
N LEU A 3 26.08 -25.93 53.17
CA LEU A 3 26.38 -26.99 52.18
C LEU A 3 25.93 -26.53 50.80
N ASP A 4 26.90 -26.45 49.93
CA ASP A 4 26.88 -26.30 48.49
C ASP A 4 26.36 -27.61 47.84
N PRO A 5 25.58 -27.59 46.79
CA PRO A 5 25.56 -28.68 45.84
C PRO A 5 25.84 -28.20 44.41
N ARG A 6 26.99 -28.64 43.92
CA ARG A 6 27.32 -28.70 42.50
C ARG A 6 26.58 -29.86 41.82
N ASP A 7 26.45 -29.70 40.51
CA ASP A 7 26.37 -30.70 39.44
C ASP A 7 25.00 -31.20 38.99
N GLY A 8 24.73 -30.84 37.73
CA GLY A 8 23.61 -31.35 36.95
C GLY A 8 23.44 -30.64 35.61
N ALA A 9 24.52 -30.30 34.89
CA ALA A 9 24.45 -29.77 33.54
C ALA A 9 24.32 -30.92 32.53
N SER A 10 23.12 -31.09 31.98
CA SER A 10 22.85 -31.93 30.80
C SER A 10 23.35 -31.22 29.54
N VAL A 11 24.37 -31.78 28.92
CA VAL A 11 25.00 -31.32 27.67
C VAL A 11 24.12 -31.71 26.50
N ALA A 12 23.61 -30.72 25.75
CA ALA A 12 23.01 -30.92 24.41
C ALA A 12 24.14 -31.06 23.37
N PRO A 13 23.97 -31.88 22.31
CA PRO A 13 25.03 -32.15 21.35
C PRO A 13 25.24 -30.95 20.41
N THR A 14 26.46 -30.43 20.41
CA THR A 14 26.97 -29.42 19.50
C THR A 14 27.16 -30.00 18.10
N ARG A 15 26.56 -29.36 17.08
CA ARG A 15 26.88 -29.60 15.66
C ARG A 15 28.32 -29.19 15.35
N PRO A 16 29.06 -29.95 14.54
CA PRO A 16 30.42 -29.59 14.17
C PRO A 16 30.48 -28.36 13.26
N GLN A 17 31.30 -27.39 13.65
CA GLN A 17 31.65 -26.26 12.78
C GLN A 17 32.64 -26.71 11.69
N PRO A 18 32.55 -26.17 10.46
CA PRO A 18 33.53 -26.45 9.43
C PRO A 18 34.89 -25.81 9.79
N ARG A 19 35.95 -26.61 9.72
CA ARG A 19 37.33 -26.18 9.90
C ARG A 19 37.71 -25.15 8.83
N ILE A 20 38.10 -23.96 9.30
CA ILE A 20 38.77 -22.96 8.46
C ILE A 20 40.21 -23.45 8.23
N THR A 21 40.50 -23.88 7.01
CA THR A 21 41.84 -24.16 6.53
C THR A 21 42.60 -22.83 6.41
N LYS A 22 43.65 -22.66 7.20
CA LYS A 22 44.58 -21.52 7.09
C LYS A 22 45.24 -21.57 5.70
N CYS A 23 44.99 -20.55 4.85
CA CYS A 23 45.81 -20.31 3.67
C CYS A 23 47.22 -19.87 4.14
N THR A 24 48.19 -20.70 3.86
CA THR A 24 49.62 -20.42 4.00
C THR A 24 50.02 -19.31 3.01
N HIS A 25 50.69 -18.30 3.53
CA HIS A 25 51.35 -17.25 2.74
C HIS A 25 52.27 -17.87 1.70
N ARG A 26 51.95 -17.69 0.44
CA ARG A 26 52.85 -17.93 -0.69
C ARG A 26 53.60 -16.62 -0.96
N THR A 27 54.89 -16.64 -0.64
CA THR A 27 55.85 -15.57 -0.96
C THR A 27 55.97 -15.40 -2.46
N LEU A 28 55.78 -14.17 -2.95
CA LEU A 28 56.01 -13.78 -4.34
C LEU A 28 57.52 -13.73 -4.61
N PRO A 29 57.99 -14.16 -5.81
CA PRO A 29 59.39 -13.98 -6.22
C PRO A 29 59.65 -12.52 -6.64
N PRO A 30 60.93 -12.04 -6.59
CA PRO A 30 61.29 -10.66 -6.86
C PRO A 30 61.12 -10.31 -8.34
N ALA A 31 60.74 -9.06 -8.57
CA ALA A 31 60.53 -8.48 -9.89
C ALA A 31 61.83 -8.39 -10.68
N GLY A 32 61.86 -8.93 -11.91
CA GLY A 32 62.89 -8.70 -12.92
C GLY A 32 62.63 -7.39 -13.68
N PRO A 33 63.66 -6.84 -14.39
CA PRO A 33 63.61 -5.48 -14.91
C PRO A 33 62.65 -5.33 -16.10
N ALA A 34 62.07 -4.14 -16.16
CA ALA A 34 61.07 -3.68 -17.14
C ALA A 34 61.57 -3.76 -18.58
N GLY A 35 60.97 -4.61 -19.39
CA GLY A 35 61.01 -4.54 -20.85
C GLY A 35 59.90 -3.63 -21.36
N ALA A 36 60.25 -2.55 -22.03
CA ALA A 36 59.36 -1.62 -22.70
C ALA A 36 58.64 -2.31 -23.87
N HIS A 37 57.41 -2.78 -23.69
CA HIS A 37 56.54 -3.11 -24.81
C HIS A 37 55.73 -1.88 -25.20
N GLN A 38 56.14 -1.28 -26.30
CA GLN A 38 55.42 -0.27 -27.06
C GLN A 38 54.10 -0.92 -27.56
N ARG A 39 52.97 -0.53 -26.95
CA ARG A 39 51.65 -0.94 -27.46
C ARG A 39 51.24 -0.02 -28.59
N ASP A 40 51.20 -0.56 -29.79
CA ASP A 40 50.54 0.04 -30.95
C ASP A 40 49.10 0.40 -30.58
N ARG A 41 48.80 1.70 -30.56
CA ARG A 41 47.47 2.25 -30.42
C ARG A 41 46.82 2.24 -31.81
N THR A 42 46.02 1.22 -32.11
CA THR A 42 45.10 1.24 -33.25
C THR A 42 43.96 2.23 -32.98
N PRO A 43 43.48 2.99 -34.00
CA PRO A 43 42.42 4.00 -33.83
C PRO A 43 41.06 3.47 -33.34
N SER A 44 40.81 2.17 -33.44
CA SER A 44 39.57 1.50 -32.98
C SER A 44 39.40 1.44 -31.46
N GLY A 45 40.49 1.59 -30.68
CA GLY A 45 40.43 1.59 -29.22
C GLY A 45 39.89 2.89 -28.59
N ILE A 46 40.02 4.01 -29.32
CA ILE A 46 39.57 5.33 -28.80
C ILE A 46 38.04 5.47 -28.86
N ALA A 47 37.41 4.99 -29.93
CA ALA A 47 35.97 5.05 -30.08
C ALA A 47 35.23 4.13 -29.06
N CYS A 48 35.78 2.96 -28.76
CA CYS A 48 35.24 2.05 -27.78
C CYS A 48 35.36 2.59 -26.33
N GLY A 49 36.48 3.31 -26.02
CA GLY A 49 36.68 3.98 -24.75
C GLY A 49 35.71 5.15 -24.54
N LEU A 50 35.47 5.97 -25.57
CA LEU A 50 34.57 7.13 -25.47
C LEU A 50 33.11 6.70 -25.28
N VAL A 51 32.66 5.65 -25.96
CA VAL A 51 31.31 5.08 -25.81
C VAL A 51 31.12 4.48 -24.41
N SER A 52 32.15 3.81 -23.86
CA SER A 52 32.09 3.29 -22.48
C SER A 52 32.10 4.42 -21.44
N GLU A 53 32.87 5.49 -21.65
CA GLU A 53 32.89 6.65 -20.76
C GLU A 53 31.57 7.43 -20.79
N ILE A 54 30.98 7.60 -21.98
CA ILE A 54 29.65 8.23 -22.11
C ILE A 54 28.57 7.35 -21.47
N ALA A 55 28.62 6.05 -21.69
CA ALA A 55 27.70 5.09 -21.07
C ALA A 55 27.85 5.07 -19.52
N ASP A 56 29.08 5.13 -19.02
CA ASP A 56 29.38 5.21 -17.60
C ASP A 56 29.01 6.58 -17.00
N ALA A 57 29.20 7.67 -17.74
CA ALA A 57 28.74 8.99 -17.34
C ALA A 57 27.21 9.07 -17.32
N ALA A 58 26.55 8.55 -18.35
CA ALA A 58 25.08 8.44 -18.38
C ALA A 58 24.56 7.53 -17.26
N LYS A 59 25.19 6.39 -17.01
CA LYS A 59 24.89 5.50 -15.90
C LYS A 59 25.07 6.20 -14.54
N ARG A 60 26.14 6.97 -14.35
CA ARG A 60 26.36 7.75 -13.12
C ARG A 60 25.38 8.91 -12.97
N LEU A 61 24.98 9.54 -14.08
CA LEU A 61 23.97 10.59 -14.08
C LEU A 61 22.58 10.03 -13.76
N LEU A 62 22.23 8.87 -14.32
CA LEU A 62 20.92 8.21 -14.15
C LEU A 62 20.83 7.42 -12.84
N LEU A 63 21.87 6.66 -12.47
CA LEU A 63 21.84 5.74 -11.33
C LEU A 63 22.59 6.25 -10.08
N GLY A 64 23.29 7.40 -10.16
CA GLY A 64 24.07 7.95 -9.05
C GLY A 64 25.42 7.23 -8.81
N ARG A 65 26.13 7.64 -7.75
CA ARG A 65 27.43 7.05 -7.38
C ARG A 65 27.23 5.80 -6.52
N PRO A 66 28.06 4.74 -6.71
CA PRO A 66 28.00 3.55 -5.86
C PRO A 66 28.26 3.89 -4.38
N VAL A 67 27.41 3.38 -3.50
CA VAL A 67 27.50 3.61 -2.04
C VAL A 67 28.14 2.41 -1.37
N ARG A 68 29.10 2.64 -0.47
CA ARG A 68 29.75 1.55 0.30
C ARG A 68 28.75 0.88 1.25
N SER A 69 28.78 -0.45 1.32
CA SER A 69 27.88 -1.27 2.15
C SER A 69 27.92 -0.92 3.64
N GLU A 70 29.03 -0.37 4.13
CA GLU A 70 29.22 0.05 5.53
C GLU A 70 28.33 1.24 5.93
N HIS A 71 27.89 2.06 4.97
CA HIS A 71 26.99 3.19 5.22
C HIS A 71 25.49 2.80 5.22
N LEU A 72 25.16 1.52 5.02
CA LEU A 72 23.81 0.97 5.26
C LEU A 72 23.46 0.84 6.75
N GLY A 73 24.35 1.31 7.63
CA GLY A 73 24.16 1.36 9.07
C GLY A 73 22.85 2.06 9.45
N HIS A 74 21.96 1.29 9.90
CA HIS A 74 20.66 1.43 10.50
C HIS A 74 20.39 2.79 11.17
N THR A 75 19.92 3.77 10.44
CA THR A 75 19.24 4.94 11.02
C THR A 75 17.88 4.48 11.52
N LEU A 76 17.83 4.04 12.79
CA LEU A 76 16.58 3.66 13.42
C LEU A 76 15.63 4.86 13.49
N LEU A 77 14.42 4.69 12.98
CA LEU A 77 13.44 5.76 12.84
C LEU A 77 12.75 6.06 14.19
N PRO A 78 12.69 7.34 14.61
CA PRO A 78 11.84 7.75 15.71
C PRO A 78 10.37 7.68 15.28
N LYS A 79 9.42 7.52 16.23
CA LYS A 79 7.98 7.40 15.92
C LYS A 79 7.45 8.51 15.00
N ARG A 80 7.89 9.76 15.20
CA ARG A 80 7.46 10.92 14.40
C ARG A 80 7.82 10.78 12.91
N VAL A 81 8.88 10.07 12.58
CA VAL A 81 9.29 9.82 11.20
C VAL A 81 8.79 8.46 10.72
N ALA A 82 8.73 7.47 11.60
CA ALA A 82 8.26 6.13 11.27
C ALA A 82 6.76 6.11 10.90
N LEU A 83 5.93 6.93 11.56
CA LEU A 83 4.50 7.03 11.21
C LEU A 83 4.34 7.44 9.75
N PRO A 84 4.80 8.60 9.26
CA PRO A 84 4.61 8.96 7.87
C PRO A 84 5.30 8.03 6.87
N VAL A 85 6.46 7.48 7.20
CA VAL A 85 7.19 6.58 6.28
C VAL A 85 6.47 5.26 6.05
N PHE A 86 5.89 4.66 7.09
CA PHE A 86 5.20 3.37 6.97
C PHE A 86 3.68 3.48 6.83
N ALA A 87 3.11 4.65 7.07
CA ALA A 87 1.67 4.86 7.03
C ALA A 87 1.21 5.64 5.79
N SER A 88 2.13 6.09 4.93
CA SER A 88 1.78 6.86 3.72
C SER A 88 0.78 6.09 2.84
N ASP A 89 1.00 4.81 2.63
CA ASP A 89 0.12 3.94 1.86
C ASP A 89 -1.27 3.80 2.50
N ALA A 90 -1.34 3.45 3.79
CA ALA A 90 -2.62 3.32 4.48
C ALA A 90 -3.36 4.67 4.66
N LEU A 91 -2.65 5.79 4.79
CA LEU A 91 -3.28 7.11 4.87
C LEU A 91 -3.76 7.60 3.50
N SER A 92 -3.01 7.33 2.43
CA SER A 92 -3.43 7.68 1.07
C SER A 92 -4.66 6.90 0.62
N SER A 93 -4.86 5.67 1.13
CA SER A 93 -6.04 4.86 0.82
C SER A 93 -7.35 5.51 1.28
N VAL A 94 -7.29 6.42 2.25
CA VAL A 94 -8.45 7.24 2.66
C VAL A 94 -8.85 8.24 1.56
N ALA A 95 -7.97 8.55 0.61
CA ALA A 95 -8.30 9.48 -0.48
C ALA A 95 -9.26 8.87 -1.52
N TYR A 96 -9.20 7.56 -1.75
CA TYR A 96 -10.02 6.89 -2.77
C TYR A 96 -11.09 5.93 -2.20
N ALA A 97 -10.95 5.47 -0.96
CA ALA A 97 -11.93 4.55 -0.39
C ALA A 97 -13.34 5.15 -0.19
N PRO A 98 -13.51 6.43 0.22
CA PRO A 98 -14.80 7.09 0.21
C PRO A 98 -15.41 7.22 -1.19
N ASP A 99 -14.58 7.51 -2.20
CA ASP A 99 -14.97 7.60 -3.60
C ASP A 99 -15.59 6.27 -4.06
N GLU A 100 -14.92 5.15 -3.78
CA GLU A 100 -15.39 3.80 -4.10
C GLU A 100 -16.71 3.42 -3.42
N ILE A 101 -16.90 3.85 -2.17
CA ILE A 101 -18.18 3.63 -1.46
C ILE A 101 -19.30 4.39 -2.14
N LEU A 102 -19.12 5.69 -2.41
CA LEU A 102 -20.12 6.54 -3.02
C LEU A 102 -20.44 6.11 -4.44
N LEU A 103 -19.40 5.85 -5.25
CA LEU A 103 -19.52 5.37 -6.63
C LEU A 103 -20.31 4.06 -6.71
N THR A 104 -20.00 3.10 -5.86
CA THR A 104 -20.73 1.82 -5.84
C THR A 104 -22.20 2.02 -5.42
N LEU A 105 -22.47 2.86 -4.40
CA LEU A 105 -23.83 3.14 -3.96
C LEU A 105 -24.63 3.97 -4.99
N ALA A 106 -23.96 4.82 -5.74
CA ALA A 106 -24.57 5.63 -6.80
C ALA A 106 -25.29 4.79 -7.87
N LEU A 107 -24.85 3.56 -8.11
CA LEU A 107 -25.53 2.63 -9.04
C LEU A 107 -27.00 2.37 -8.68
N ALA A 108 -27.38 2.49 -7.39
CA ALA A 108 -28.78 2.35 -6.95
C ALA A 108 -29.49 3.71 -6.72
N GLY A 109 -28.91 4.78 -7.23
CA GLY A 109 -29.48 6.13 -7.18
C GLY A 109 -29.22 6.85 -5.85
N LEU A 110 -29.73 8.07 -5.77
CA LEU A 110 -29.47 9.02 -4.68
C LEU A 110 -29.80 8.48 -3.29
N SER A 111 -30.93 7.78 -3.14
CA SER A 111 -31.34 7.22 -1.84
C SER A 111 -30.31 6.24 -1.26
N ALA A 112 -29.59 5.54 -2.11
CA ALA A 112 -28.58 4.59 -1.70
C ALA A 112 -27.29 5.28 -1.18
N THR A 113 -26.91 6.44 -1.72
CA THR A 113 -25.73 7.17 -1.24
C THR A 113 -25.88 7.67 0.19
N MET A 114 -27.12 7.85 0.66
CA MET A 114 -27.42 8.28 2.03
C MET A 114 -26.92 7.32 3.13
N ILE A 115 -26.69 6.05 2.80
CA ILE A 115 -26.17 5.07 3.78
C ILE A 115 -24.63 5.03 3.81
N SER A 116 -23.94 5.81 2.97
CA SER A 116 -22.47 5.80 2.87
C SER A 116 -21.73 5.96 4.23
N PRO A 117 -22.17 6.80 5.20
CA PRO A 117 -21.50 6.88 6.50
C PRO A 117 -21.62 5.58 7.32
N TRP A 118 -22.70 4.83 7.17
CA TRP A 118 -22.89 3.55 7.85
C TRP A 118 -22.02 2.45 7.23
N VAL A 119 -21.89 2.45 5.90
CA VAL A 119 -20.94 1.57 5.20
C VAL A 119 -19.52 1.91 5.63
N GLY A 120 -19.16 3.19 5.67
CA GLY A 120 -17.87 3.66 6.17
C GLY A 120 -17.60 3.27 7.63
N LEU A 121 -18.63 3.35 8.49
CA LEU A 121 -18.52 2.89 9.88
C LEU A 121 -18.23 1.38 9.95
N ALA A 122 -18.88 0.57 9.13
CA ALA A 122 -18.60 -0.86 9.05
C ALA A 122 -17.16 -1.14 8.60
N VAL A 123 -16.66 -0.42 7.59
CA VAL A 123 -15.26 -0.49 7.14
C VAL A 123 -14.31 -0.09 8.27
N VAL A 124 -14.59 0.98 8.99
CA VAL A 124 -13.76 1.43 10.13
C VAL A 124 -13.72 0.39 11.26
N VAL A 125 -14.81 -0.32 11.52
CA VAL A 125 -14.83 -1.42 12.50
C VAL A 125 -13.89 -2.54 12.07
N VAL A 126 -13.86 -2.91 10.78
CA VAL A 126 -12.90 -3.89 10.24
C VAL A 126 -11.48 -3.35 10.36
N LEU A 127 -11.23 -2.10 9.96
CA LEU A 127 -9.91 -1.45 10.05
C LEU A 127 -9.36 -1.50 11.48
N LEU A 128 -10.14 -1.07 12.46
CA LEU A 128 -9.70 -1.05 13.86
C LEU A 128 -9.46 -2.46 14.41
N THR A 129 -10.25 -3.44 13.96
CA THR A 129 -10.07 -4.86 14.33
C THR A 129 -8.78 -5.42 13.74
N VAL A 130 -8.50 -5.15 12.45
CA VAL A 130 -7.25 -5.53 11.79
C VAL A 130 -6.06 -4.87 12.48
N VAL A 131 -6.13 -3.57 12.73
CA VAL A 131 -5.09 -2.83 13.48
C VAL A 131 -4.86 -3.43 14.87
N ALA A 132 -5.92 -3.77 15.61
CA ALA A 132 -5.79 -4.41 16.93
C ALA A 132 -5.09 -5.77 16.83
N SER A 133 -5.37 -6.53 15.77
CA SER A 133 -4.70 -7.79 15.50
C SER A 133 -3.22 -7.59 15.13
N TYR A 134 -2.89 -6.70 14.20
CA TYR A 134 -1.51 -6.43 13.81
C TYR A 134 -0.65 -5.91 14.97
N ARG A 135 -1.25 -5.23 15.95
CA ARG A 135 -0.56 -4.90 17.21
C ARG A 135 -0.14 -6.14 18.02
N GLN A 136 -0.79 -7.29 17.80
CA GLN A 136 -0.35 -8.57 18.37
C GLN A 136 0.78 -9.16 17.53
N ASN A 137 0.68 -9.09 16.18
CA ASN A 137 1.69 -9.59 15.25
C ASN A 137 3.05 -8.95 15.52
N VAL A 138 3.13 -7.61 15.58
CA VAL A 138 4.40 -6.89 15.82
C VAL A 138 5.01 -7.16 17.18
N ARG A 139 4.24 -7.66 18.16
CA ARG A 139 4.74 -8.08 19.46
C ARG A 139 5.23 -9.52 19.47
N ALA A 140 4.55 -10.39 18.71
CA ALA A 140 4.92 -11.82 18.59
C ALA A 140 6.14 -11.99 17.66
N TYR A 141 6.25 -11.16 16.62
CA TYR A 141 7.32 -11.22 15.60
C TYR A 141 8.14 -9.92 15.54
N PRO A 142 8.97 -9.63 16.55
CA PRO A 142 9.74 -8.39 16.63
C PRO A 142 10.89 -8.30 15.61
N ALA A 143 11.24 -9.40 14.97
CA ALA A 143 12.22 -9.46 13.89
C ALA A 143 11.66 -8.93 12.55
N GLY A 144 10.35 -8.68 12.46
CA GLY A 144 9.66 -8.33 11.21
C GLY A 144 9.26 -9.58 10.42
N GLY A 145 9.07 -9.44 9.12
CA GLY A 145 8.67 -10.52 8.23
C GLY A 145 7.16 -10.56 7.94
N GLY A 146 6.38 -9.75 8.67
CA GLY A 146 4.97 -9.53 8.40
C GLY A 146 4.14 -10.81 8.23
N ASP A 147 3.19 -10.75 7.32
CA ASP A 147 2.23 -11.83 7.08
C ASP A 147 2.88 -13.10 6.51
N TYR A 148 3.91 -12.93 5.67
CA TYR A 148 4.68 -14.05 5.12
C TYR A 148 5.32 -14.90 6.22
N GLU A 149 5.99 -14.27 7.18
CA GLU A 149 6.63 -14.96 8.30
C GLU A 149 5.59 -15.64 9.20
N VAL A 150 4.51 -14.92 9.53
CA VAL A 150 3.41 -15.44 10.35
C VAL A 150 2.78 -16.68 9.70
N ALA A 151 2.50 -16.62 8.40
CA ALA A 151 1.90 -17.74 7.66
C ALA A 151 2.89 -18.91 7.55
N THR A 152 4.13 -18.67 7.17
CA THR A 152 5.16 -19.71 6.99
C THR A 152 5.41 -20.48 8.29
N VAL A 153 5.59 -19.78 9.41
CA VAL A 153 5.91 -20.40 10.71
C VAL A 153 4.71 -21.16 11.29
N ASN A 154 3.49 -20.68 11.10
CA ASN A 154 2.32 -21.25 11.78
C ASN A 154 1.45 -22.15 10.91
N LEU A 155 1.40 -21.91 9.59
CA LEU A 155 0.57 -22.66 8.64
C LEU A 155 1.38 -23.58 7.73
N GLY A 156 2.69 -23.27 7.57
CA GLY A 156 3.61 -24.02 6.73
C GLY A 156 4.01 -23.29 5.45
N PRO A 157 5.00 -23.82 4.71
CA PRO A 157 5.60 -23.15 3.55
C PRO A 157 4.59 -22.82 2.43
N THR A 158 3.65 -23.72 2.16
CA THR A 158 2.64 -23.52 1.10
C THR A 158 1.75 -22.30 1.38
N ALA A 159 1.29 -22.14 2.63
CA ALA A 159 0.52 -20.98 3.03
C ALA A 159 1.37 -19.70 2.99
N GLY A 160 2.65 -19.80 3.38
CA GLY A 160 3.61 -18.70 3.27
C GLY A 160 3.76 -18.23 1.81
N VAL A 161 3.97 -19.14 0.86
CA VAL A 161 4.06 -18.81 -0.56
C VAL A 161 2.76 -18.18 -1.06
N GLY A 162 1.59 -18.69 -0.64
CA GLY A 162 0.29 -18.08 -0.97
C GLY A 162 0.18 -16.63 -0.50
N VAL A 163 0.58 -16.34 0.74
CA VAL A 163 0.63 -14.96 1.27
C VAL A 163 1.64 -14.11 0.51
N ALA A 164 2.83 -14.65 0.24
CA ALA A 164 3.85 -13.92 -0.49
C ALA A 164 3.41 -13.55 -1.91
N SER A 165 2.75 -14.48 -2.63
CA SER A 165 2.19 -14.21 -3.95
C SER A 165 1.10 -13.14 -3.90
N ALA A 166 0.21 -13.19 -2.90
CA ALA A 166 -0.81 -12.18 -2.69
C ALA A 166 -0.19 -10.80 -2.44
N LEU A 167 0.83 -10.70 -1.57
CA LEU A 167 1.54 -9.45 -1.28
C LEU A 167 2.33 -8.93 -2.50
N MET A 168 2.92 -9.80 -3.34
CA MET A 168 3.60 -9.37 -4.56
C MET A 168 2.64 -8.71 -5.55
N VAL A 169 1.45 -9.29 -5.73
CA VAL A 169 0.37 -8.72 -6.55
C VAL A 169 -0.14 -7.42 -5.91
N ASP A 170 -0.31 -7.41 -4.61
CA ASP A 170 -0.71 -6.24 -3.83
C ASP A 170 0.22 -5.04 -4.06
N TYR A 171 1.54 -5.21 -3.96
CA TYR A 171 2.50 -4.14 -4.22
C TYR A 171 2.42 -3.57 -5.64
N VAL A 172 2.23 -4.43 -6.66
CA VAL A 172 2.08 -3.97 -8.05
C VAL A 172 0.81 -3.14 -8.20
N LEU A 173 -0.29 -3.61 -7.62
CA LEU A 173 -1.58 -2.91 -7.66
C LEU A 173 -1.58 -1.64 -6.80
N THR A 174 -0.84 -1.60 -5.67
CA THR A 174 -0.61 -0.38 -4.90
C THR A 174 0.01 0.71 -5.77
N VAL A 175 1.03 0.38 -6.58
CA VAL A 175 1.62 1.36 -7.51
C VAL A 175 0.58 1.81 -8.54
N ALA A 176 -0.10 0.87 -9.19
CA ALA A 176 -1.06 1.19 -10.25
C ALA A 176 -2.22 2.05 -9.72
N VAL A 177 -2.88 1.64 -8.63
CA VAL A 177 -4.00 2.36 -8.01
C VAL A 177 -3.57 3.74 -7.52
N SER A 178 -2.49 3.81 -6.73
CA SER A 178 -2.06 5.07 -6.13
C SER A 178 -1.62 6.10 -7.17
N ILE A 179 -0.90 5.66 -8.20
CA ILE A 179 -0.47 6.57 -9.28
C ILE A 179 -1.63 6.98 -10.16
N SER A 180 -2.55 6.07 -10.51
CA SER A 180 -3.77 6.42 -11.27
C SER A 180 -4.66 7.40 -10.49
N SER A 181 -4.89 7.15 -9.20
CA SER A 181 -5.64 8.09 -8.35
C SER A 181 -4.92 9.45 -8.23
N GLY A 182 -3.58 9.46 -8.09
CA GLY A 182 -2.79 10.69 -8.13
C GLY A 182 -2.92 11.45 -9.45
N ALA A 183 -3.01 10.74 -10.58
CA ALA A 183 -3.23 11.33 -11.90
C ALA A 183 -4.64 11.94 -12.01
N GLN A 184 -5.68 11.30 -11.46
CA GLN A 184 -7.03 11.87 -11.39
C GLN A 184 -7.07 13.17 -10.59
N TYR A 185 -6.41 13.22 -9.42
CA TYR A 185 -6.29 14.47 -8.65
C TYR A 185 -5.53 15.57 -9.41
N ALA A 186 -4.52 15.20 -10.19
CA ALA A 186 -3.80 16.16 -11.04
C ALA A 186 -4.67 16.65 -12.21
N ALA A 187 -5.41 15.75 -12.88
CA ALA A 187 -6.30 16.09 -13.99
C ALA A 187 -7.49 16.96 -13.52
N SER A 188 -8.00 16.72 -12.29
CA SER A 188 -9.05 17.57 -11.71
C SER A 188 -8.59 19.00 -11.45
N ALA A 189 -7.30 19.21 -11.12
CA ALA A 189 -6.73 20.52 -10.87
C ALA A 189 -6.11 21.20 -12.10
N ILE A 190 -5.67 20.42 -13.10
CA ILE A 190 -4.94 20.90 -14.28
C ILE A 190 -5.68 20.47 -15.55
N PRO A 191 -6.44 21.38 -16.22
CA PRO A 191 -7.23 21.04 -17.39
C PRO A 191 -6.46 20.38 -18.55
N ALA A 192 -5.17 20.71 -18.71
CA ALA A 192 -4.31 20.13 -19.75
C ALA A 192 -4.00 18.64 -19.57
N LEU A 193 -4.28 18.06 -18.40
CA LEU A 193 -4.08 16.63 -18.12
C LEU A 193 -5.33 15.80 -18.34
N ARG A 194 -6.47 16.43 -18.63
CA ARG A 194 -7.74 15.74 -18.93
C ARG A 194 -7.55 14.88 -20.18
N ASP A 195 -8.12 13.69 -20.18
CA ASP A 195 -7.97 12.67 -21.25
C ASP A 195 -6.52 12.18 -21.45
N HIS A 196 -5.61 12.56 -20.55
CA HIS A 196 -4.20 12.15 -20.57
C HIS A 196 -3.74 11.55 -19.24
N GLU A 197 -4.67 11.07 -18.40
CA GLU A 197 -4.39 10.52 -17.08
C GLU A 197 -3.47 9.29 -17.17
N ALA A 198 -3.72 8.37 -18.11
CA ALA A 198 -2.91 7.17 -18.26
C ALA A 198 -1.47 7.47 -18.72
N PRO A 199 -1.20 8.28 -19.76
CA PRO A 199 0.16 8.71 -20.10
C PRO A 199 0.87 9.44 -18.95
N PHE A 200 0.15 10.30 -18.22
CA PHE A 200 0.70 11.03 -17.08
C PHE A 200 1.05 10.08 -15.94
N ALA A 201 0.16 9.13 -15.61
CA ALA A 201 0.40 8.08 -14.62
C ALA A 201 1.63 7.23 -14.97
N ILE A 202 1.76 6.80 -16.23
CA ILE A 202 2.94 6.07 -16.72
C ILE A 202 4.21 6.91 -16.55
N GLY A 203 4.15 8.20 -16.88
CA GLY A 203 5.27 9.13 -16.67
C GLY A 203 5.70 9.22 -15.21
N LEU A 204 4.75 9.25 -14.26
CA LEU A 204 5.03 9.22 -12.82
C LEU A 204 5.66 7.90 -12.37
N VAL A 205 5.20 6.74 -12.89
CA VAL A 205 5.85 5.44 -12.61
C VAL A 205 7.29 5.43 -13.10
N VAL A 206 7.55 5.93 -14.31
CA VAL A 206 8.91 6.04 -14.85
C VAL A 206 9.77 6.95 -13.99
N LEU A 207 9.25 8.11 -13.57
CA LEU A 207 9.96 9.04 -12.68
C LEU A 207 10.32 8.37 -11.33
N LEU A 208 9.36 7.69 -10.68
CA LEU A 208 9.61 6.95 -9.45
C LEU A 208 10.63 5.83 -9.64
N THR A 209 10.57 5.13 -10.76
CA THR A 209 11.55 4.09 -11.11
C THR A 209 12.96 4.66 -11.16
N LEU A 210 13.15 5.78 -11.86
CA LEU A 210 14.44 6.46 -11.96
C LEU A 210 14.97 6.94 -10.59
N VAL A 211 14.09 7.49 -9.75
CA VAL A 211 14.45 7.92 -8.39
C VAL A 211 14.88 6.73 -7.54
N ASN A 212 14.12 5.62 -7.58
CA ASN A 212 14.44 4.41 -6.81
C ASN A 212 15.70 3.69 -7.31
N LEU A 213 15.95 3.67 -8.63
CA LEU A 213 17.19 3.11 -9.21
C LEU A 213 18.42 3.91 -8.83
N ARG A 214 18.30 5.22 -8.60
CA ARG A 214 19.41 6.05 -8.07
C ARG A 214 19.83 5.67 -6.65
N GLY A 215 19.07 4.82 -5.97
CA GLY A 215 19.35 4.43 -4.59
C GLY A 215 19.35 5.64 -3.65
N VAL A 216 18.51 6.64 -3.93
CA VAL A 216 18.34 7.81 -3.06
C VAL A 216 17.92 7.28 -1.71
N LYS A 217 18.80 7.40 -0.71
CA LYS A 217 18.42 7.15 0.69
C LYS A 217 17.37 8.19 1.04
N GLU A 218 16.14 7.72 1.05
CA GLU A 218 15.03 8.55 1.46
C GLU A 218 15.31 9.06 2.87
N SER A 219 15.52 10.37 2.98
CA SER A 219 15.47 10.99 4.28
C SER A 219 14.04 10.81 4.78
N GLY A 220 13.83 9.96 5.80
CA GLY A 220 12.50 9.75 6.37
C GLY A 220 11.79 11.06 6.73
N THR A 221 12.56 12.12 6.98
CA THR A 221 12.03 13.48 7.20
C THR A 221 11.45 14.09 5.93
N PHE A 222 12.06 13.83 4.75
CA PHE A 222 11.55 14.33 3.47
C PHE A 222 10.16 13.71 3.15
N PHE A 223 10.00 12.41 3.42
CA PHE A 223 8.71 11.72 3.26
C PHE A 223 7.68 12.12 4.31
N ALA A 224 8.12 12.54 5.48
CA ALA A 224 7.21 12.94 6.56
C ALA A 224 6.43 14.22 6.25
N ILE A 225 7.05 15.18 5.53
CA ILE A 225 6.44 16.49 5.26
C ILE A 225 5.13 16.35 4.46
N PRO A 226 5.09 15.71 3.28
CA PRO A 226 3.84 15.56 2.52
C PRO A 226 2.75 14.81 3.26
N VAL A 227 3.10 13.77 4.03
CA VAL A 227 2.12 12.99 4.81
C VAL A 227 1.48 13.86 5.91
N TYR A 228 2.28 14.65 6.62
CA TYR A 228 1.74 15.58 7.62
C TYR A 228 0.94 16.73 6.99
N LEU A 229 1.34 17.22 5.82
CA LEU A 229 0.56 18.20 5.07
C LEU A 229 -0.79 17.63 4.63
N PHE A 230 -0.83 16.39 4.16
CA PHE A 230 -2.08 15.71 3.82
C PHE A 230 -2.99 15.56 5.05
N MET A 231 -2.45 15.05 6.16
CA MET A 231 -3.22 14.95 7.42
C MET A 231 -3.74 16.31 7.88
N LEU A 232 -2.95 17.37 7.74
CA LEU A 232 -3.35 18.73 8.06
C LEU A 232 -4.44 19.23 7.11
N ALA A 233 -4.28 19.04 5.81
CA ALA A 233 -5.25 19.45 4.80
C ALA A 233 -6.61 18.80 5.03
N ILE A 234 -6.66 17.46 5.13
CA ILE A 234 -7.92 16.75 5.40
C ILE A 234 -8.47 17.09 6.80
N GLY A 235 -7.60 17.18 7.81
CA GLY A 235 -8.01 17.57 9.15
C GLY A 235 -8.62 18.97 9.20
N THR A 236 -8.04 19.92 8.47
CA THR A 236 -8.58 21.30 8.36
C THR A 236 -9.91 21.29 7.61
N THR A 237 -10.02 20.58 6.48
CA THR A 237 -11.29 20.42 5.76
C THR A 237 -12.36 19.83 6.65
N ALA A 238 -12.03 18.79 7.42
CA ALA A 238 -12.96 18.17 8.36
C ALA A 238 -13.41 19.13 9.48
N VAL A 239 -12.48 19.85 10.11
CA VAL A 239 -12.79 20.76 11.22
C VAL A 239 -13.60 21.95 10.73
N VAL A 240 -13.18 22.58 9.62
CA VAL A 240 -13.89 23.74 9.06
C VAL A 240 -15.27 23.34 8.55
N GLY A 241 -15.36 22.23 7.79
CA GLY A 241 -16.64 21.72 7.28
C GLY A 241 -17.61 21.34 8.40
N PHE A 242 -17.12 20.68 9.46
CA PHE A 242 -17.95 20.38 10.63
C PHE A 242 -18.40 21.66 11.37
N PHE A 243 -17.53 22.66 11.51
CA PHE A 243 -17.89 23.95 12.10
C PHE A 243 -18.97 24.66 11.25
N GLN A 244 -18.82 24.70 9.92
CA GLN A 244 -19.81 25.26 9.01
C GLN A 244 -21.14 24.50 9.07
N TYR A 245 -21.10 23.16 9.19
CA TYR A 245 -22.30 22.34 9.36
C TYR A 245 -23.06 22.70 10.63
N VAL A 246 -22.37 22.80 11.79
CA VAL A 246 -22.99 23.14 13.07
C VAL A 246 -23.54 24.57 13.08
N THR A 247 -22.88 25.51 12.40
CA THR A 247 -23.32 26.91 12.30
C THR A 247 -24.35 27.15 11.20
N GLY A 248 -24.70 26.12 10.41
CA GLY A 248 -25.64 26.25 9.29
C GLY A 248 -25.08 26.98 8.07
N ASN A 249 -23.75 27.16 8.00
CA ASN A 249 -23.07 27.87 6.91
C ASN A 249 -22.44 26.93 5.84
N LEU A 250 -22.59 25.62 5.99
CA LEU A 250 -22.08 24.66 5.03
C LEU A 250 -22.99 24.66 3.78
N GLY A 251 -22.44 25.07 2.64
CA GLY A 251 -23.13 25.05 1.35
C GLY A 251 -23.27 23.62 0.79
N PRO A 252 -24.15 23.44 -0.19
CA PRO A 252 -24.18 22.21 -0.99
C PRO A 252 -22.95 22.10 -1.88
N ALA A 253 -22.56 20.87 -2.21
CA ALA A 253 -21.54 20.61 -3.24
C ALA A 253 -22.13 20.97 -4.63
N GLU A 254 -21.27 21.27 -5.61
CA GLU A 254 -21.70 21.51 -6.99
C GLU A 254 -22.52 20.32 -7.53
N SER A 255 -22.05 19.10 -7.27
CA SER A 255 -22.73 17.88 -7.71
C SER A 255 -24.07 17.61 -7.00
N ALA A 256 -24.39 18.32 -5.92
CA ALA A 256 -25.66 18.16 -5.19
C ALA A 256 -26.90 18.59 -6.01
N GLU A 257 -26.70 19.45 -7.03
CA GLU A 257 -27.76 19.89 -7.93
C GLU A 257 -28.04 18.88 -9.04
N PHE A 258 -27.18 17.88 -9.23
CA PHE A 258 -27.35 16.89 -10.29
C PHE A 258 -28.27 15.76 -9.85
N GLU A 259 -29.13 15.36 -10.77
CA GLU A 259 -29.98 14.18 -10.62
C GLU A 259 -29.17 12.93 -10.94
N LEU A 260 -29.20 11.95 -10.04
CA LEU A 260 -28.50 10.68 -10.18
C LEU A 260 -29.48 9.61 -10.65
N THR A 261 -29.29 9.13 -11.88
CA THR A 261 -30.09 8.07 -12.47
C THR A 261 -29.56 6.70 -12.02
N ALA A 262 -30.44 5.87 -11.43
CA ALA A 262 -30.07 4.49 -11.06
C ALA A 262 -29.81 3.64 -12.31
N GLU A 263 -28.83 2.73 -12.22
CA GLU A 263 -28.55 1.78 -13.30
C GLU A 263 -29.70 0.76 -13.44
N SER A 264 -29.93 0.30 -14.66
CA SER A 264 -30.93 -0.72 -14.94
C SER A 264 -30.70 -1.98 -14.10
N GLY A 265 -31.70 -2.36 -13.32
CA GLY A 265 -31.64 -3.46 -12.35
C GLY A 265 -31.63 -3.01 -10.87
N PHE A 266 -31.50 -1.70 -10.60
CA PHE A 266 -31.63 -1.10 -9.27
C PHE A 266 -32.82 -0.14 -9.16
N ASP A 267 -33.85 -0.29 -10.02
CA ASP A 267 -35.04 0.57 -10.05
C ASP A 267 -35.79 0.63 -8.71
N GLN A 268 -35.60 -0.37 -7.85
CA GLN A 268 -36.13 -0.41 -6.48
C GLN A 268 -35.12 0.09 -5.42
N GLY A 269 -34.02 0.72 -5.83
CA GLY A 269 -32.95 1.17 -4.93
C GLY A 269 -32.28 0.01 -4.20
N LEU A 270 -32.11 0.12 -2.86
CA LEU A 270 -31.45 -0.90 -2.03
C LEU A 270 -32.35 -2.05 -1.61
N MET A 271 -33.57 -2.16 -2.16
CA MET A 271 -34.49 -3.24 -1.76
C MET A 271 -34.13 -4.57 -2.43
N GLY A 272 -34.41 -5.66 -1.71
CA GLY A 272 -34.20 -7.01 -2.23
C GLY A 272 -32.74 -7.49 -2.20
N ILE A 273 -32.49 -8.61 -2.88
CA ILE A 273 -31.18 -9.29 -2.89
C ILE A 273 -30.13 -8.44 -3.65
N ALA A 274 -30.54 -7.76 -4.74
CA ALA A 274 -29.66 -6.91 -5.52
C ALA A 274 -29.13 -5.73 -4.69
N GLY A 275 -30.00 -5.05 -3.94
CA GLY A 275 -29.60 -3.97 -3.04
C GLY A 275 -28.69 -4.43 -1.92
N ALA A 276 -28.99 -5.58 -1.27
CA ALA A 276 -28.10 -6.16 -0.25
C ALA A 276 -26.72 -6.52 -0.82
N PHE A 277 -26.68 -7.04 -2.05
CA PHE A 277 -25.45 -7.35 -2.75
C PHE A 277 -24.64 -6.07 -3.11
N LEU A 278 -25.33 -4.99 -3.52
CA LEU A 278 -24.69 -3.71 -3.80
C LEU A 278 -24.08 -3.09 -2.53
N VAL A 279 -24.78 -3.13 -1.40
CA VAL A 279 -24.25 -2.67 -0.11
C VAL A 279 -23.02 -3.49 0.30
N ALA A 280 -23.06 -4.80 0.11
CA ALA A 280 -21.92 -5.67 0.36
C ALA A 280 -20.74 -5.34 -0.58
N ARG A 281 -21.00 -5.02 -1.87
CA ARG A 281 -19.99 -4.56 -2.83
C ARG A 281 -19.39 -3.22 -2.40
N ALA A 282 -20.21 -2.24 -2.03
CA ALA A 282 -19.75 -0.93 -1.55
C ALA A 282 -18.89 -1.06 -0.28
N PHE A 283 -19.31 -1.91 0.65
CA PHE A 283 -18.52 -2.23 1.83
C PHE A 283 -17.18 -2.89 1.47
N ALA A 284 -17.17 -3.85 0.56
CA ALA A 284 -15.96 -4.52 0.11
C ALA A 284 -15.00 -3.52 -0.58
N SER A 285 -15.50 -2.66 -1.50
CA SER A 285 -14.72 -1.62 -2.16
C SER A 285 -14.14 -0.61 -1.16
N GLY A 286 -14.94 -0.18 -0.18
CA GLY A 286 -14.48 0.71 0.90
C GLY A 286 -13.38 0.08 1.78
N CYS A 287 -13.33 -1.26 1.85
CA CYS A 287 -12.26 -1.96 2.57
C CYS A 287 -10.86 -1.78 1.92
N ALA A 288 -10.75 -1.14 0.77
CA ALA A 288 -9.48 -0.64 0.24
C ALA A 288 -8.76 0.32 1.23
N ALA A 289 -9.50 0.97 2.14
CA ALA A 289 -8.92 1.76 3.23
C ALA A 289 -8.04 0.97 4.21
N LEU A 290 -8.04 -0.36 4.18
CA LEU A 290 -7.25 -1.21 5.07
C LEU A 290 -5.86 -1.53 4.54
N THR A 291 -5.59 -1.23 3.28
CA THR A 291 -4.30 -1.51 2.63
C THR A 291 -3.18 -0.70 3.28
N GLY A 292 -1.96 -1.23 3.24
CA GLY A 292 -0.77 -0.59 3.82
C GLY A 292 -0.62 -0.76 5.35
N VAL A 293 -1.59 -1.34 6.06
CA VAL A 293 -1.47 -1.63 7.51
C VAL A 293 -0.33 -2.62 7.78
N GLU A 294 -0.11 -3.58 6.88
CA GLU A 294 0.95 -4.59 6.94
C GLU A 294 2.36 -3.98 6.82
N ALA A 295 2.52 -2.81 6.18
CA ALA A 295 3.82 -2.16 6.00
C ALA A 295 4.52 -1.89 7.35
N ILE A 296 3.77 -1.53 8.39
CA ILE A 296 4.31 -1.33 9.74
C ILE A 296 4.78 -2.67 10.33
N SER A 297 4.09 -3.77 10.06
CA SER A 297 4.48 -5.11 10.53
C SER A 297 5.78 -5.58 9.88
N ASN A 298 5.93 -5.33 8.59
CA ASN A 298 7.17 -5.60 7.86
C ASN A 298 8.31 -4.69 8.34
N GLY A 299 8.02 -3.44 8.67
CA GLY A 299 8.95 -2.38 9.06
C GLY A 299 9.42 -2.41 10.52
N VAL A 300 8.99 -3.34 11.38
CA VAL A 300 9.36 -3.39 12.82
C VAL A 300 10.86 -3.27 13.07
N PRO A 301 11.77 -3.92 12.30
CA PRO A 301 13.22 -3.81 12.52
C PRO A 301 13.77 -2.38 12.41
N ALA A 302 13.13 -1.51 11.64
CA ALA A 302 13.57 -0.12 11.42
C ALA A 302 13.20 0.84 12.56
N PHE A 303 12.35 0.44 13.50
CA PHE A 303 11.96 1.29 14.63
C PHE A 303 13.07 1.39 15.69
N ARG A 304 13.16 2.54 16.37
CA ARG A 304 13.97 2.69 17.60
C ARG A 304 13.46 1.77 18.70
N LYS A 305 14.38 1.35 19.57
CA LYS A 305 14.02 0.53 20.76
C LYS A 305 13.11 1.33 21.73
N PRO A 306 12.10 0.71 22.31
CA PRO A 306 11.61 -0.67 22.14
C PRO A 306 10.77 -0.83 20.86
N LYS A 307 11.31 -1.58 19.88
CA LYS A 307 10.79 -1.66 18.50
C LYS A 307 9.31 -2.04 18.42
N SER A 308 8.93 -3.17 18.99
CA SER A 308 7.55 -3.68 18.93
C SER A 308 6.53 -2.76 19.61
N ARG A 309 6.91 -2.11 20.73
CA ARG A 309 6.04 -1.14 21.41
C ARG A 309 5.82 0.11 20.54
N ASN A 310 6.89 0.57 19.89
CA ASN A 310 6.82 1.72 19.01
C ASN A 310 5.98 1.43 17.77
N ALA A 311 6.20 0.28 17.11
CA ALA A 311 5.39 -0.18 15.97
C ALA A 311 3.91 -0.35 16.37
N ALA A 312 3.61 -0.99 17.50
CA ALA A 312 2.23 -1.16 17.98
C ALA A 312 1.54 0.17 18.31
N THR A 313 2.27 1.20 18.76
CA THR A 313 1.72 2.54 18.98
C THR A 313 1.47 3.26 17.65
N THR A 314 2.39 3.14 16.70
CA THR A 314 2.25 3.70 15.35
C THR A 314 1.03 3.10 14.62
N LEU A 315 0.81 1.77 14.73
CA LEU A 315 -0.40 1.11 14.22
C LEU A 315 -1.69 1.67 14.81
N ALA A 316 -1.70 1.90 16.14
CA ALA A 316 -2.88 2.46 16.79
C ALA A 316 -3.17 3.91 16.34
N LEU A 317 -2.12 4.72 16.18
CA LEU A 317 -2.25 6.09 15.67
C LEU A 317 -2.73 6.08 14.22
N LEU A 318 -2.12 5.24 13.38
CA LEU A 318 -2.55 5.05 11.98
C LEU A 318 -4.05 4.73 11.92
N GLY A 319 -4.49 3.65 12.57
CA GLY A 319 -5.88 3.23 12.53
C GLY A 319 -6.85 4.29 13.06
N GLY A 320 -6.49 5.00 14.13
CA GLY A 320 -7.32 6.08 14.67
C GLY A 320 -7.43 7.28 13.72
N ILE A 321 -6.32 7.68 13.11
CA ILE A 321 -6.28 8.81 12.16
C ILE A 321 -7.04 8.45 10.89
N SER A 322 -6.77 7.29 10.27
CA SER A 322 -7.47 6.84 9.06
C SER A 322 -8.99 6.71 9.29
N ALA A 323 -9.38 6.16 10.44
CA ALA A 323 -10.80 6.05 10.83
C ALA A 323 -11.46 7.43 10.95
N ALA A 324 -10.81 8.38 11.63
CA ALA A 324 -11.34 9.73 11.80
C ALA A 324 -11.45 10.46 10.45
N MET A 325 -10.42 10.39 9.61
CA MET A 325 -10.42 11.01 8.28
C MET A 325 -11.54 10.42 7.41
N MET A 326 -11.63 9.10 7.30
CA MET A 326 -12.64 8.43 6.48
C MET A 326 -14.06 8.76 6.90
N LEU A 327 -14.36 8.70 8.21
CA LEU A 327 -15.69 9.03 8.71
C LEU A 327 -16.02 10.51 8.51
N SER A 328 -15.04 11.41 8.69
CA SER A 328 -15.24 12.84 8.44
C SER A 328 -15.55 13.14 6.98
N ILE A 329 -14.83 12.51 6.04
CA ILE A 329 -15.05 12.67 4.60
C ILE A 329 -16.47 12.20 4.23
N LEU A 330 -16.85 10.97 4.63
CA LEU A 330 -18.17 10.42 4.32
C LEU A 330 -19.31 11.19 5.00
N PHE A 331 -19.09 11.69 6.21
CA PHE A 331 -20.07 12.53 6.90
C PHE A 331 -20.28 13.85 6.14
N LEU A 332 -19.19 14.53 5.79
CA LEU A 332 -19.27 15.80 5.05
C LEU A 332 -19.83 15.60 3.64
N ALA A 333 -19.43 14.53 2.94
CA ALA A 333 -19.98 14.20 1.61
C ALA A 333 -21.50 14.03 1.67
N ARG A 334 -22.02 13.36 2.71
CA ARG A 334 -23.46 13.28 2.93
C ARG A 334 -24.08 14.62 3.28
N ALA A 335 -23.42 15.43 4.13
CA ALA A 335 -23.95 16.70 4.60
C ALA A 335 -23.99 17.76 3.50
N THR A 336 -23.06 17.73 2.55
CA THR A 336 -22.99 18.62 1.38
C THR A 336 -23.74 18.09 0.16
N GLY A 337 -24.23 16.83 0.20
CA GLY A 337 -24.93 16.22 -0.93
C GLY A 337 -24.01 15.84 -2.09
N VAL A 338 -22.75 15.46 -1.84
CA VAL A 338 -21.83 15.04 -2.90
C VAL A 338 -22.39 13.84 -3.66
N HIS A 339 -22.51 13.99 -4.98
CA HIS A 339 -22.77 12.90 -5.92
C HIS A 339 -21.47 12.54 -6.63
N TYR A 340 -21.20 11.22 -6.74
CA TYR A 340 -20.02 10.70 -7.40
C TYR A 340 -20.37 9.44 -8.18
N ALA A 341 -20.23 9.49 -9.52
CA ALA A 341 -20.69 8.46 -10.43
C ALA A 341 -19.52 7.85 -11.23
N GLU A 342 -19.64 6.60 -11.67
CA GLU A 342 -18.62 5.91 -12.49
C GLU A 342 -18.52 6.54 -13.89
N ASP A 343 -19.68 6.81 -14.50
CA ASP A 343 -19.80 7.57 -15.75
C ASP A 343 -20.68 8.81 -15.51
N PRO A 344 -20.07 9.98 -15.21
CA PRO A 344 -20.82 11.20 -14.92
C PRO A 344 -21.77 11.61 -16.04
N HIS A 345 -21.36 11.47 -17.29
CA HIS A 345 -22.17 11.89 -18.46
C HIS A 345 -23.34 10.96 -18.74
N ALA A 346 -23.25 9.68 -18.32
CA ALA A 346 -24.35 8.72 -18.49
C ALA A 346 -25.29 8.67 -17.26
N GLN A 347 -24.78 8.94 -16.05
CA GLN A 347 -25.51 8.73 -14.80
C GLN A 347 -25.99 10.02 -14.13
N LEU A 348 -25.36 11.17 -14.45
CA LEU A 348 -25.74 12.46 -13.88
C LEU A 348 -26.43 13.32 -14.94
N SER A 349 -27.48 14.03 -14.53
CA SER A 349 -28.19 15.00 -15.34
C SER A 349 -28.50 16.27 -14.55
N LEU A 350 -28.65 17.39 -15.24
CA LEU A 350 -29.05 18.66 -14.63
C LEU A 350 -30.41 19.08 -15.22
N ASN A 351 -31.47 19.12 -14.39
CA ASN A 351 -32.85 19.42 -14.84
C ASN A 351 -33.34 18.51 -15.98
N GLY A 352 -32.94 17.22 -15.97
CA GLY A 352 -33.29 16.26 -17.01
C GLY A 352 -32.45 16.34 -18.29
N GLU A 353 -31.51 17.29 -18.40
CA GLU A 353 -30.58 17.40 -19.52
C GLU A 353 -29.22 16.76 -19.16
N PRO A 354 -28.54 16.12 -20.13
CA PRO A 354 -27.19 15.60 -19.92
C PRO A 354 -26.21 16.68 -19.46
N LEU A 355 -25.22 16.30 -18.66
CA LEU A 355 -24.18 17.25 -18.25
C LEU A 355 -23.42 17.82 -19.46
N PRO A 356 -22.90 19.06 -19.36
CA PRO A 356 -22.02 19.64 -20.37
C PRO A 356 -20.83 18.72 -20.66
N VAL A 357 -20.41 18.64 -21.93
CA VAL A 357 -19.30 17.76 -22.36
C VAL A 357 -17.99 18.13 -21.71
N ASP A 358 -17.83 19.36 -21.27
CA ASP A 358 -16.66 19.88 -20.57
C ASP A 358 -16.73 19.70 -19.04
N TYR A 359 -17.81 19.14 -18.49
CA TYR A 359 -17.91 18.85 -17.06
C TYR A 359 -16.88 17.81 -16.65
N VAL A 360 -16.16 18.10 -15.58
CA VAL A 360 -15.17 17.20 -14.98
C VAL A 360 -15.54 16.93 -13.54
N GLN A 361 -15.84 15.68 -13.25
CA GLN A 361 -16.14 15.25 -11.90
C GLN A 361 -14.87 15.26 -11.05
N HIS A 362 -14.84 16.07 -9.99
CA HIS A 362 -13.78 16.04 -9.01
C HIS A 362 -13.92 14.85 -8.05
N PRO A 363 -12.82 14.21 -7.60
CA PRO A 363 -12.86 13.23 -6.52
C PRO A 363 -13.53 13.80 -5.26
N VAL A 364 -14.10 12.94 -4.41
CA VAL A 364 -14.91 13.38 -3.24
C VAL A 364 -14.19 14.39 -2.36
N ILE A 365 -12.90 14.18 -2.08
CA ILE A 365 -12.11 15.15 -1.31
C ILE A 365 -11.97 16.49 -2.05
N GLY A 366 -11.86 16.47 -3.37
CA GLY A 366 -11.82 17.68 -4.19
C GLY A 366 -13.12 18.48 -4.08
N GLN A 367 -14.26 17.83 -4.29
CA GLN A 367 -15.58 18.45 -4.12
C GLN A 367 -15.80 19.02 -2.71
N LEU A 368 -15.37 18.29 -1.68
CA LEU A 368 -15.44 18.78 -0.30
C LEU A 368 -14.54 19.98 -0.06
N ALA A 369 -13.32 19.97 -0.60
CA ALA A 369 -12.41 21.10 -0.46
C ALA A 369 -12.96 22.36 -1.16
N GLU A 370 -13.56 22.22 -2.34
CA GLU A 370 -14.20 23.29 -3.07
C GLU A 370 -15.38 23.87 -2.30
N THR A 371 -16.25 23.02 -1.78
CA THR A 371 -17.43 23.43 -0.99
C THR A 371 -17.05 24.10 0.32
N VAL A 372 -16.18 23.47 1.11
CA VAL A 372 -15.76 23.96 2.44
C VAL A 372 -14.95 25.25 2.32
N PHE A 373 -14.14 25.37 1.29
CA PHE A 373 -13.26 26.55 1.07
C PHE A 373 -13.75 27.44 -0.08
N SER A 374 -15.05 27.49 -0.34
CA SER A 374 -15.65 28.31 -1.41
C SER A 374 -15.20 29.78 -1.38
N GLY A 375 -14.93 30.34 -0.19
CA GLY A 375 -14.36 31.69 -0.01
C GLY A 375 -12.85 31.81 -0.29
N ALA A 376 -12.14 30.71 -0.51
CA ALA A 376 -10.68 30.68 -0.73
C ALA A 376 -10.29 29.57 -1.75
N PRO A 377 -10.57 29.74 -3.06
CA PRO A 377 -10.36 28.69 -4.07
C PRO A 377 -8.96 28.12 -4.13
N ILE A 378 -7.94 28.88 -3.73
CA ILE A 378 -6.54 28.40 -3.67
C ILE A 378 -6.40 27.15 -2.78
N LEU A 379 -7.25 27.00 -1.75
CA LEU A 379 -7.18 25.85 -0.84
C LEU A 379 -7.64 24.55 -1.52
N PHE A 380 -8.53 24.59 -2.51
CA PHE A 380 -8.85 23.45 -3.35
C PHE A 380 -7.60 22.92 -4.04
N TYR A 381 -6.81 23.79 -4.69
CA TYR A 381 -5.57 23.37 -5.36
C TYR A 381 -4.53 22.84 -4.37
N VAL A 382 -4.45 23.42 -3.17
CA VAL A 382 -3.54 22.93 -2.11
C VAL A 382 -3.96 21.53 -1.67
N VAL A 383 -5.24 21.30 -1.37
CA VAL A 383 -5.75 19.98 -0.95
C VAL A 383 -5.54 18.95 -2.06
N SER A 384 -5.88 19.27 -3.31
CA SER A 384 -5.71 18.38 -4.46
C SER A 384 -4.23 18.04 -4.70
N ALA A 385 -3.34 19.03 -4.68
CA ALA A 385 -1.91 18.83 -4.87
C ALA A 385 -1.28 17.96 -3.76
N VAL A 386 -1.65 18.20 -2.50
CA VAL A 386 -1.14 17.43 -1.36
C VAL A 386 -1.69 16.00 -1.38
N THR A 387 -2.95 15.81 -1.80
CA THR A 387 -3.56 14.49 -1.97
C THR A 387 -2.89 13.73 -3.12
N GLY A 388 -2.69 14.35 -4.27
CA GLY A 388 -1.93 13.73 -5.36
C GLY A 388 -0.51 13.36 -4.94
N LEU A 389 0.16 14.23 -4.18
CA LEU A 389 1.53 13.98 -3.70
C LEU A 389 1.61 12.79 -2.74
N ILE A 390 0.68 12.65 -1.78
CA ILE A 390 0.70 11.48 -0.87
C ILE A 390 0.43 10.19 -1.63
N LEU A 391 -0.42 10.20 -2.66
CA LEU A 391 -0.70 9.05 -3.51
C LEU A 391 0.56 8.60 -4.25
N VAL A 392 1.33 9.52 -4.83
CA VAL A 392 2.63 9.21 -5.44
C VAL A 392 3.62 8.64 -4.42
N LEU A 393 3.62 9.17 -3.19
CA LEU A 393 4.48 8.65 -2.12
C LEU A 393 4.03 7.27 -1.62
N ALA A 394 2.75 6.97 -1.64
CA ALA A 394 2.22 5.64 -1.33
C ALA A 394 2.78 4.59 -2.31
N ALA A 395 2.74 4.88 -3.60
CA ALA A 395 3.35 4.02 -4.62
C ALA A 395 4.84 3.74 -4.33
N ASN A 396 5.58 4.73 -3.83
CA ASN A 396 6.98 4.56 -3.49
C ASN A 396 7.23 3.55 -2.36
N THR A 397 6.28 3.36 -1.43
CA THR A 397 6.40 2.30 -0.40
C THR A 397 6.41 0.91 -1.02
N ALA A 398 5.64 0.67 -2.07
CA ALA A 398 5.62 -0.58 -2.81
C ALA A 398 6.93 -0.80 -3.60
N PHE A 399 7.54 0.24 -4.16
CA PHE A 399 8.87 0.18 -4.78
C PHE A 399 9.97 -0.26 -3.81
N ASN A 400 9.78 -0.04 -2.51
CA ASN A 400 10.68 -0.55 -1.47
C ASN A 400 10.26 -1.96 -0.98
N GLY A 401 8.97 -2.21 -0.80
CA GLY A 401 8.43 -3.46 -0.26
C GLY A 401 8.60 -4.65 -1.20
N PHE A 402 8.23 -4.49 -2.45
CA PHE A 402 8.27 -5.55 -3.48
C PHE A 402 9.68 -6.14 -3.67
N PRO A 403 10.75 -5.34 -3.87
CA PRO A 403 12.08 -5.91 -4.03
C PRO A 403 12.60 -6.61 -2.77
N VAL A 404 12.24 -6.12 -1.59
CA VAL A 404 12.63 -6.75 -0.32
C VAL A 404 11.97 -8.11 -0.16
N LEU A 405 10.66 -8.20 -0.38
CA LEU A 405 9.93 -9.48 -0.35
C LEU A 405 10.44 -10.43 -1.43
N GLY A 406 10.63 -9.93 -2.67
CA GLY A 406 11.21 -10.70 -3.77
C GLY A 406 12.60 -11.24 -3.45
N SER A 407 13.43 -10.47 -2.74
CA SER A 407 14.75 -10.93 -2.27
C SER A 407 14.65 -12.04 -1.22
N ILE A 408 13.67 -11.99 -0.32
CA ILE A 408 13.41 -13.05 0.69
C ILE A 408 12.99 -14.34 -0.04
N LEU A 409 12.03 -14.25 -0.95
CA LEU A 409 11.53 -15.39 -1.71
C LEU A 409 12.61 -16.01 -2.63
N ALA A 410 13.48 -15.19 -3.21
CA ALA A 410 14.61 -15.67 -4.00
C ALA A 410 15.66 -16.38 -3.13
N LYS A 411 15.87 -15.93 -1.89
CA LYS A 411 16.72 -16.60 -0.90
C LYS A 411 16.12 -17.94 -0.47
N ASP A 412 14.81 -18.01 -0.31
CA ASP A 412 14.07 -19.23 0.07
C ASP A 412 13.87 -20.19 -1.13
N GLY A 413 14.30 -19.80 -2.35
CA GLY A 413 14.29 -20.63 -3.53
C GLY A 413 13.00 -20.60 -4.35
N TYR A 414 12.05 -19.73 -4.04
CA TYR A 414 10.76 -19.60 -4.73
C TYR A 414 10.82 -18.67 -5.94
N LEU A 415 11.79 -17.75 -6.00
CA LEU A 415 11.99 -16.81 -7.10
C LEU A 415 13.42 -16.88 -7.67
N PRO A 416 13.63 -16.38 -8.91
CA PRO A 416 14.96 -16.32 -9.52
C PRO A 416 15.97 -15.57 -8.66
N ARG A 417 17.19 -16.09 -8.56
CA ARG A 417 18.27 -15.52 -7.73
C ARG A 417 18.63 -14.09 -8.08
N GLN A 418 18.35 -13.64 -9.31
CA GLN A 418 18.57 -12.25 -9.75
C GLN A 418 17.84 -11.23 -8.87
N LEU A 419 16.68 -11.57 -8.29
CA LEU A 419 15.93 -10.70 -7.38
C LEU A 419 16.60 -10.55 -6.00
N HIS A 420 17.53 -11.44 -5.63
CA HIS A 420 18.30 -11.35 -4.40
C HIS A 420 19.57 -10.51 -4.55
N THR A 421 20.07 -10.33 -5.78
CA THR A 421 21.30 -9.57 -6.02
C THR A 421 21.04 -8.06 -5.99
N ARG A 422 21.91 -7.32 -5.30
CA ARG A 422 21.88 -5.86 -5.29
C ARG A 422 22.80 -5.32 -6.38
N GLY A 423 22.31 -4.34 -7.15
CA GLY A 423 23.09 -3.64 -8.16
C GLY A 423 24.06 -2.62 -7.56
N ASP A 424 24.77 -1.87 -8.43
CA ASP A 424 25.81 -0.90 -8.06
C ASP A 424 25.40 0.18 -7.05
N PRO A 425 24.18 0.78 -7.08
CA PRO A 425 23.75 1.68 -6.01
C PRO A 425 23.19 0.95 -4.77
N LEU A 426 23.46 -0.36 -4.60
CA LEU A 426 22.90 -1.23 -3.54
C LEU A 426 21.36 -1.34 -3.58
N ALA A 427 20.76 -1.00 -4.71
CA ALA A 427 19.34 -1.18 -4.97
C ALA A 427 19.05 -2.56 -5.56
N PHE A 428 17.88 -3.08 -5.30
CA PHE A 428 17.36 -4.30 -5.95
C PHE A 428 16.82 -3.95 -7.35
N SER A 429 17.70 -3.57 -8.28
CA SER A 429 17.31 -3.01 -9.59
C SER A 429 16.37 -3.92 -10.40
N HIS A 430 16.57 -5.24 -10.36
CA HIS A 430 15.66 -6.18 -11.01
C HIS A 430 14.25 -6.14 -10.39
N GLY A 431 14.13 -6.07 -9.07
CA GLY A 431 12.83 -5.95 -8.39
C GLY A 431 12.13 -4.63 -8.71
N ILE A 432 12.87 -3.50 -8.71
CA ILE A 432 12.36 -2.17 -9.05
C ILE A 432 11.83 -2.16 -10.49
N ASN A 433 12.61 -2.70 -11.45
CA ASN A 433 12.17 -2.75 -12.84
C ASN A 433 10.96 -3.67 -13.04
N THR A 434 10.91 -4.81 -12.33
CA THR A 434 9.77 -5.74 -12.42
C THR A 434 8.47 -5.09 -11.97
N ILE A 435 8.46 -4.44 -10.79
CA ILE A 435 7.25 -3.75 -10.30
C ILE A 435 6.84 -2.60 -11.22
N ALA A 436 7.82 -1.84 -11.74
CA ALA A 436 7.55 -0.73 -12.66
C ALA A 436 6.88 -1.21 -13.95
N VAL A 437 7.45 -2.23 -14.60
CA VAL A 437 6.88 -2.79 -15.84
C VAL A 437 5.49 -3.36 -15.58
N ALA A 438 5.30 -4.12 -14.50
CA ALA A 438 4.01 -4.70 -14.16
C ALA A 438 2.96 -3.61 -13.90
N ALA A 439 3.31 -2.54 -13.16
CA ALA A 439 2.40 -1.42 -12.89
C ALA A 439 2.06 -0.65 -14.17
N ILE A 440 3.03 -0.37 -15.05
CA ILE A 440 2.80 0.29 -16.34
C ILE A 440 1.83 -0.53 -17.21
N VAL A 441 2.03 -1.85 -17.27
CA VAL A 441 1.13 -2.74 -18.04
C VAL A 441 -0.29 -2.67 -17.48
N LEU A 442 -0.46 -2.66 -16.16
CA LEU A 442 -1.79 -2.54 -15.54
C LEU A 442 -2.43 -1.17 -15.80
N ILE A 443 -1.69 -0.07 -15.63
CA ILE A 443 -2.19 1.28 -15.90
C ILE A 443 -2.63 1.40 -17.36
N TRP A 444 -1.81 0.89 -18.29
CA TRP A 444 -2.15 0.91 -19.72
C TRP A 444 -3.35 0.02 -20.04
N ALA A 445 -3.41 -1.22 -19.50
CA ALA A 445 -4.48 -2.17 -19.80
C ALA A 445 -5.84 -1.75 -19.23
N PHE A 446 -5.86 -0.98 -18.15
CA PHE A 446 -7.08 -0.47 -17.50
C PHE A 446 -7.28 1.03 -17.68
N ASP A 447 -6.52 1.68 -18.57
CA ASP A 447 -6.61 3.11 -18.90
C ASP A 447 -6.59 4.02 -17.66
N ALA A 448 -5.74 3.67 -16.67
CA ALA A 448 -5.65 4.33 -15.36
C ALA A 448 -6.97 4.37 -14.56
N GLU A 449 -7.96 3.54 -14.89
CA GLU A 449 -9.26 3.50 -14.21
C GLU A 449 -9.11 2.90 -12.81
N VAL A 450 -9.20 3.77 -11.81
CA VAL A 450 -8.91 3.45 -10.40
C VAL A 450 -9.84 2.36 -9.87
N THR A 451 -11.13 2.45 -10.16
CA THR A 451 -12.15 1.51 -9.67
C THR A 451 -11.87 0.08 -10.11
N ARG A 452 -11.50 -0.14 -11.39
CA ARG A 452 -11.15 -1.48 -11.88
C ARG A 452 -9.88 -2.03 -11.22
N LEU A 453 -8.88 -1.17 -11.03
CA LEU A 453 -7.63 -1.55 -10.37
C LEU A 453 -7.86 -1.90 -8.89
N ILE A 454 -8.66 -1.11 -8.16
CA ILE A 454 -9.00 -1.38 -6.75
C ILE A 454 -9.72 -2.71 -6.60
N GLN A 455 -10.60 -3.06 -7.51
CA GLN A 455 -11.30 -4.34 -7.46
C GLN A 455 -10.37 -5.56 -7.56
N LEU A 456 -9.23 -5.47 -8.26
CA LEU A 456 -8.21 -6.50 -8.27
C LEU A 456 -7.39 -6.52 -6.97
N TYR A 457 -7.11 -5.34 -6.45
CA TYR A 457 -6.29 -5.09 -5.29
C TYR A 457 -6.82 -5.75 -4.02
N ILE A 458 -8.09 -5.57 -3.73
CA ILE A 458 -8.73 -6.01 -2.48
C ILE A 458 -8.62 -7.52 -2.26
N VAL A 459 -8.66 -8.35 -3.32
CA VAL A 459 -8.55 -9.81 -3.20
C VAL A 459 -7.23 -10.23 -2.57
N GLY A 460 -6.10 -9.69 -3.10
CA GLY A 460 -4.75 -10.00 -2.61
C GLY A 460 -4.58 -9.65 -1.14
N VAL A 461 -4.98 -8.43 -0.77
CA VAL A 461 -4.90 -7.92 0.61
C VAL A 461 -5.65 -8.82 1.58
N PHE A 462 -6.92 -9.16 1.28
CA PHE A 462 -7.73 -9.97 2.20
C PHE A 462 -7.33 -11.45 2.26
N VAL A 463 -6.72 -12.00 1.21
CA VAL A 463 -6.06 -13.33 1.28
C VAL A 463 -4.89 -13.28 2.26
N SER A 464 -4.03 -12.26 2.17
CA SER A 464 -2.90 -12.08 3.08
C SER A 464 -3.38 -11.90 4.52
N PHE A 465 -4.31 -10.98 4.77
CA PHE A 465 -4.85 -10.72 6.11
C PHE A 465 -5.51 -11.95 6.72
N THR A 466 -6.32 -12.68 5.97
CA THR A 466 -7.03 -13.85 6.47
C THR A 466 -6.07 -14.97 6.85
N LEU A 467 -5.06 -15.25 6.02
CA LEU A 467 -4.05 -16.26 6.31
C LEU A 467 -3.14 -15.83 7.49
N SER A 468 -2.78 -14.56 7.58
CA SER A 468 -2.03 -14.01 8.71
C SER A 468 -2.82 -14.15 10.02
N GLN A 469 -4.11 -13.79 10.04
CA GLN A 469 -4.99 -13.96 11.19
C GLN A 469 -5.10 -15.42 11.62
N LEU A 470 -5.29 -16.33 10.66
CA LEU A 470 -5.34 -17.77 10.93
C LEU A 470 -4.02 -18.28 11.52
N GLY A 471 -2.89 -17.81 10.98
CA GLY A 471 -1.56 -18.08 11.51
C GLY A 471 -1.42 -17.64 12.96
N MET A 472 -1.89 -16.43 13.29
CA MET A 472 -1.85 -15.91 14.66
C MET A 472 -2.77 -16.64 15.62
N VAL A 473 -3.96 -17.07 15.19
CA VAL A 473 -4.85 -17.92 16.01
C VAL A 473 -4.16 -19.25 16.36
N ARG A 474 -3.48 -19.86 15.39
CA ARG A 474 -2.66 -21.07 15.63
C ARG A 474 -1.48 -20.78 16.55
N HIS A 475 -0.77 -19.66 16.36
CA HIS A 475 0.32 -19.21 17.23
C HIS A 475 -0.12 -19.15 18.71
N TRP A 476 -1.19 -18.38 19.00
CA TRP A 476 -1.68 -18.25 20.37
C TRP A 476 -2.25 -19.57 20.94
N THR A 477 -2.87 -20.39 20.11
CA THR A 477 -3.36 -21.71 20.53
C THR A 477 -2.20 -22.63 20.94
N ARG A 478 -1.08 -22.59 20.20
CA ARG A 478 0.12 -23.35 20.51
C ARG A 478 0.82 -22.83 21.77
N ALA A 479 0.97 -21.51 21.89
CA ALA A 479 1.56 -20.85 23.05
C ALA A 479 0.76 -21.11 24.35
N LEU A 480 -0.59 -21.14 24.27
CA LEU A 480 -1.44 -21.45 25.43
C LEU A 480 -1.29 -22.89 25.96
N ARG A 481 -0.75 -23.83 25.16
CA ARG A 481 -0.51 -25.21 25.62
C ARG A 481 0.73 -25.31 26.52
N THR A 482 1.71 -24.42 26.33
CA THR A 482 3.00 -24.46 27.03
C THR A 482 3.09 -23.46 28.17
N GLU A 483 2.25 -22.43 28.19
CA GLU A 483 2.29 -21.39 29.23
C GLU A 483 1.49 -21.81 30.48
N HIS A 484 2.10 -21.67 31.65
CA HIS A 484 1.50 -22.04 32.93
C HIS A 484 1.12 -20.83 33.80
N GLN A 485 1.70 -19.66 33.57
CA GLN A 485 1.44 -18.47 34.37
C GLN A 485 0.04 -17.89 34.11
N PRO A 486 -0.84 -17.74 35.12
CA PRO A 486 -2.25 -17.32 34.91
C PRO A 486 -2.39 -15.95 34.23
N ARG A 487 -1.52 -14.99 34.55
CA ARG A 487 -1.53 -13.63 33.97
C ARG A 487 -1.19 -13.66 32.47
N GLU A 488 -0.14 -14.39 32.08
CA GLU A 488 0.26 -14.51 30.68
C GLU A 488 -0.78 -15.33 29.89
N ARG A 489 -1.34 -16.40 30.46
CA ARG A 489 -2.45 -17.14 29.83
C ARG A 489 -3.66 -16.25 29.55
N SER A 490 -4.04 -15.37 30.49
CA SER A 490 -5.15 -14.43 30.29
C SER A 490 -4.87 -13.47 29.14
N ARG A 491 -3.64 -12.94 29.07
CA ARG A 491 -3.20 -12.08 27.98
C ARG A 491 -3.21 -12.80 26.62
N MET A 492 -2.68 -14.02 26.54
CA MET A 492 -2.68 -14.84 25.32
C MET A 492 -4.10 -15.22 24.87
N ARG A 493 -5.04 -15.51 25.80
CA ARG A 493 -6.44 -15.73 25.48
C ARG A 493 -7.08 -14.50 24.84
N ARG A 494 -6.86 -13.31 25.39
CA ARG A 494 -7.35 -12.06 24.79
C ARG A 494 -6.79 -11.85 23.39
N SER A 495 -5.47 -12.07 23.21
CA SER A 495 -4.82 -11.96 21.91
C SER A 495 -5.41 -12.96 20.91
N ARG A 496 -5.67 -14.21 21.32
CA ARG A 496 -6.33 -15.21 20.48
C ARG A 496 -7.73 -14.77 20.08
N VAL A 497 -8.52 -14.24 21.01
CA VAL A 497 -9.88 -13.75 20.71
C VAL A 497 -9.83 -12.62 19.68
N VAL A 498 -8.95 -11.62 19.85
CA VAL A 498 -8.80 -10.51 18.90
C VAL A 498 -8.46 -11.05 17.51
N ASN A 499 -7.50 -11.98 17.40
CA ASN A 499 -7.14 -12.55 16.09
C ASN A 499 -8.25 -13.46 15.52
N THR A 500 -9.06 -14.13 16.37
CA THR A 500 -10.21 -14.92 15.89
C THR A 500 -11.31 -14.03 15.35
N VAL A 501 -11.60 -12.91 16.02
CA VAL A 501 -12.54 -11.90 15.50
C VAL A 501 -12.02 -11.31 14.20
N GLY A 502 -10.72 -10.96 14.16
CA GLY A 502 -10.05 -10.49 12.94
C GLY A 502 -10.17 -11.50 11.80
N LEU A 503 -9.91 -12.77 12.05
CA LEU A 503 -10.08 -13.86 11.07
C LEU A 503 -11.52 -13.94 10.54
N GLY A 504 -12.50 -13.86 11.43
CA GLY A 504 -13.92 -13.86 11.03
C GLY A 504 -14.25 -12.68 10.14
N MET A 505 -13.82 -11.46 10.51
CA MET A 505 -14.09 -10.25 9.74
C MET A 505 -13.36 -10.24 8.39
N THR A 506 -12.04 -10.51 8.37
CA THR A 506 -11.28 -10.53 7.12
C THR A 506 -11.72 -11.66 6.19
N GLY A 507 -12.08 -12.83 6.75
CA GLY A 507 -12.65 -13.95 6.01
C GLY A 507 -14.03 -13.63 5.41
N THR A 508 -14.90 -12.93 6.15
CA THR A 508 -16.19 -12.47 5.64
C THR A 508 -16.01 -11.49 4.48
N VAL A 509 -15.12 -10.48 4.63
CA VAL A 509 -14.82 -9.55 3.54
C VAL A 509 -14.26 -10.30 2.32
N LEU A 510 -13.32 -11.23 2.51
CA LEU A 510 -12.78 -12.04 1.43
C LEU A 510 -13.87 -12.81 0.68
N VAL A 511 -14.82 -13.42 1.40
CA VAL A 511 -15.96 -14.12 0.78
C VAL A 511 -16.84 -13.15 -0.01
N ILE A 512 -17.18 -12.00 0.57
CA ILE A 512 -17.97 -10.96 -0.11
C ILE A 512 -17.24 -10.51 -1.39
N VAL A 513 -15.95 -10.20 -1.32
CA VAL A 513 -15.14 -9.79 -2.47
C VAL A 513 -15.14 -10.87 -3.56
N LEU A 514 -14.93 -12.12 -3.21
CA LEU A 514 -14.94 -13.22 -4.18
C LEU A 514 -16.32 -13.40 -4.83
N LEU A 515 -17.41 -13.36 -4.05
CA LEU A 515 -18.77 -13.47 -4.57
C LEU A 515 -19.12 -12.30 -5.50
N THR A 516 -18.81 -11.07 -5.10
CA THR A 516 -19.09 -9.88 -5.92
C THR A 516 -18.31 -9.86 -7.23
N LYS A 517 -17.11 -10.45 -7.26
CA LYS A 517 -16.30 -10.55 -8.47
C LYS A 517 -16.73 -11.66 -9.42
N VAL A 518 -17.16 -12.79 -8.89
CA VAL A 518 -17.69 -13.88 -9.73
C VAL A 518 -18.96 -13.42 -10.46
N THR A 519 -19.79 -12.63 -9.83
CA THR A 519 -21.07 -12.13 -10.42
C THR A 519 -20.87 -10.95 -11.36
N SER A 520 -19.88 -10.06 -11.13
CA SER A 520 -19.63 -8.86 -11.97
C SER A 520 -18.88 -9.13 -13.28
N GLY A 521 -18.65 -10.40 -13.65
CA GLY A 521 -18.23 -10.75 -15.01
C GLY A 521 -16.73 -10.90 -15.24
N ALA A 522 -15.87 -10.95 -14.23
CA ALA A 522 -14.46 -11.36 -14.41
C ALA A 522 -14.35 -12.72 -15.11
N TRP A 523 -15.37 -13.60 -14.95
CA TRP A 523 -15.54 -14.83 -15.69
C TRP A 523 -15.86 -14.63 -17.18
N ARG A 524 -16.56 -13.53 -17.56
CA ARG A 524 -16.87 -13.22 -18.97
C ARG A 524 -15.64 -12.75 -19.73
N ALA A 525 -14.77 -11.97 -19.10
CA ALA A 525 -13.50 -11.53 -19.70
C ALA A 525 -12.54 -12.70 -19.96
N CYS A 526 -12.47 -13.67 -19.03
CA CYS A 526 -11.70 -14.90 -19.24
C CYS A 526 -12.28 -15.78 -20.38
N ARG A 527 -13.59 -15.83 -20.56
CA ARG A 527 -14.22 -16.54 -21.68
C ARG A 527 -14.07 -15.82 -23.01
N ALA A 528 -14.15 -14.50 -23.05
CA ALA A 528 -13.95 -13.73 -24.28
C ALA A 528 -12.50 -13.83 -24.79
N GLY A 529 -11.51 -13.82 -23.89
CA GLY A 529 -10.10 -14.04 -24.23
C GLY A 529 -9.78 -15.48 -24.67
N ALA A 530 -10.54 -16.48 -24.21
CA ALA A 530 -10.38 -17.87 -24.61
C ALA A 530 -11.10 -18.25 -25.91
N LEU A 531 -12.00 -17.38 -26.41
CA LEU A 531 -12.71 -17.57 -27.68
C LEU A 531 -12.11 -16.75 -28.84
N SER A 532 -11.14 -15.88 -28.55
CA SER A 532 -10.38 -15.09 -29.53
C SER A 532 -8.96 -15.63 -29.78
N SER A 533 -8.59 -16.72 -29.17
CA SER A 533 -7.40 -17.54 -29.48
C SER A 533 -7.83 -18.85 -30.11
#